data_ef73ff2acc219eb8150cf133771f0ee5
#
_entry.id   ef73ff2acc219eb8150cf133771f0ee5
#
_cell.length_a   1.000
_cell.length_b   1.000
_cell.length_c   1.000
_cell.angle_alpha   90.00
_cell.angle_beta   90.00
_cell.angle_gamma   90.00
#
_symmetry.space_group_name_H-M   'P 1'
#
loop_
_entity.id
_entity.type
_entity.pdbx_description
1 polymer ?
#
loop_
_entity_poly.entity_id
_entity_poly.type
_entity_poly.pdbx_seq_one_letter_code
_entity_poly.pdbx_strand_id
1 'polypeptide(L)'
;MLRLSKKSDYALIAMKHLATRPDGSGSSSAREISESYDIPLELLAKVLQRLVRARLLVSVQGTRGGYRLGRQAAAISVADVIQAVDGPVTVTACSDDDHTCDQYTKCSIRDPLWKIKNRILDALNTVSVAEMAVESAAPVPAPPTVSRMVFVPPMGE
;
A
#
# COMPACT_ATOMS: atom_id res chain seq x y z
N MET A 1 -12.39 9.97 2.13
CA MET A 1 -12.61 8.53 1.84
C MET A 1 -11.26 7.84 1.86
N LEU A 2 -11.06 6.88 2.74
CA LEU A 2 -9.81 6.09 2.82
C LEU A 2 -9.69 5.25 1.54
N ARG A 3 -8.73 5.58 0.70
CA ARG A 3 -8.48 4.88 -0.56
C ARG A 3 -6.98 4.84 -0.81
N LEU A 4 -6.46 3.66 -1.09
CA LEU A 4 -5.09 3.52 -1.59
C LEU A 4 -4.99 4.13 -2.99
N SER A 5 -3.88 4.79 -3.27
CA SER A 5 -3.63 5.33 -4.60
C SER A 5 -3.31 4.21 -5.59
N LYS A 6 -3.52 4.45 -6.88
CA LYS A 6 -3.07 3.52 -7.93
C LYS A 6 -1.56 3.25 -7.88
N LYS A 7 -0.78 4.19 -7.37
CA LYS A 7 0.67 4.00 -7.20
C LYS A 7 0.97 2.98 -6.10
N SER A 8 0.23 3.04 -4.98
CA SER A 8 0.33 2.05 -3.90
C SER A 8 -0.10 0.67 -4.36
N ASP A 9 -1.19 0.56 -5.15
CA ASP A 9 -1.61 -0.71 -5.75
C ASP A 9 -0.48 -1.31 -6.60
N TYR A 10 0.11 -0.52 -7.51
CA TYR A 10 1.20 -0.97 -8.37
C TYR A 10 2.47 -1.32 -7.59
N ALA A 11 2.76 -0.59 -6.52
CA ALA A 11 3.88 -0.89 -5.64
C ALA A 11 3.70 -2.25 -4.94
N LEU A 12 2.54 -2.51 -4.38
CA LEU A 12 2.22 -3.77 -3.71
C LEU A 12 2.25 -4.96 -4.70
N ILE A 13 1.71 -4.79 -5.92
CA ILE A 13 1.78 -5.80 -6.98
C ILE A 13 3.23 -6.12 -7.32
N ALA A 14 4.07 -5.09 -7.54
CA ALA A 14 5.48 -5.29 -7.87
C ALA A 14 6.26 -5.97 -6.74
N MET A 15 6.05 -5.54 -5.49
CA MET A 15 6.70 -6.14 -4.32
C MET A 15 6.32 -7.61 -4.15
N LYS A 16 5.04 -7.94 -4.33
CA LYS A 16 4.54 -9.31 -4.30
C LYS A 16 5.13 -10.14 -5.42
N HIS A 17 5.14 -9.63 -6.66
CA HIS A 17 5.75 -10.33 -7.81
C HIS A 17 7.21 -10.73 -7.52
N LEU A 18 7.99 -9.81 -6.95
CA LEU A 18 9.37 -10.07 -6.60
C LEU A 18 9.53 -11.05 -5.42
N ALA A 19 8.58 -11.05 -4.48
CA ALA A 19 8.58 -11.96 -3.33
C ALA A 19 8.18 -13.40 -3.68
N THR A 20 7.37 -13.60 -4.73
CA THR A 20 6.94 -14.95 -5.19
C THR A 20 7.99 -15.69 -6.00
N ARG A 21 9.10 -15.07 -6.35
CA ARG A 21 10.18 -15.74 -7.07
C ARG A 21 10.90 -16.77 -6.19
N PRO A 22 11.15 -18.01 -6.70
CA PRO A 22 11.55 -19.16 -5.88
C PRO A 22 12.81 -18.98 -5.04
N ASP A 23 13.68 -18.06 -5.42
CA ASP A 23 15.00 -17.90 -4.78
C ASP A 23 15.17 -16.59 -4.02
N GLY A 24 14.13 -15.71 -3.96
CA GLY A 24 14.26 -14.37 -3.38
C GLY A 24 15.38 -13.50 -3.99
N SER A 25 16.20 -14.12 -4.84
CA SER A 25 17.36 -13.54 -5.55
C SER A 25 17.03 -13.16 -7.00
N GLY A 26 15.87 -13.60 -7.51
CA GLY A 26 15.46 -13.32 -8.90
C GLY A 26 15.15 -11.83 -9.10
N SER A 27 15.83 -11.19 -10.07
CA SER A 27 15.46 -9.86 -10.53
C SER A 27 14.40 -9.93 -11.62
N SER A 28 13.47 -8.95 -11.63
CA SER A 28 12.55 -8.73 -12.74
C SER A 28 12.72 -7.31 -13.27
N SER A 29 12.67 -7.17 -14.59
CA SER A 29 12.68 -5.86 -15.21
C SER A 29 11.34 -5.16 -15.04
N ALA A 30 11.34 -3.81 -15.10
CA ALA A 30 10.10 -3.04 -15.08
C ALA A 30 9.15 -3.45 -16.22
N ARG A 31 9.70 -3.79 -17.38
CA ARG A 31 8.92 -4.25 -18.54
C ARG A 31 8.23 -5.58 -18.25
N GLU A 32 8.96 -6.55 -17.71
CA GLU A 32 8.41 -7.87 -17.35
C GLU A 32 7.22 -7.74 -16.38
N ILE A 33 7.37 -6.92 -15.32
CA ILE A 33 6.27 -6.68 -14.36
C ILE A 33 5.12 -5.93 -15.04
N SER A 34 5.42 -4.91 -15.86
CA SER A 34 4.43 -4.12 -16.61
C SER A 34 3.56 -5.01 -17.49
N GLU A 35 4.18 -5.90 -18.27
CA GLU A 35 3.49 -6.83 -19.18
C GLU A 35 2.70 -7.92 -18.41
N SER A 36 3.21 -8.38 -17.27
CA SER A 36 2.54 -9.41 -16.46
C SER A 36 1.23 -8.94 -15.81
N TYR A 37 1.10 -7.64 -15.57
CA TYR A 37 -0.05 -7.08 -14.82
C TYR A 37 -0.76 -5.92 -15.54
N ASP A 38 -0.47 -5.71 -16.83
CA ASP A 38 -1.05 -4.62 -17.65
C ASP A 38 -0.91 -3.22 -16.98
N ILE A 39 0.25 -2.98 -16.35
CA ILE A 39 0.56 -1.70 -15.70
C ILE A 39 1.32 -0.82 -16.69
N PRO A 40 0.94 0.47 -16.87
CA PRO A 40 1.70 1.39 -17.71
C PRO A 40 3.17 1.49 -17.28
N LEU A 41 4.10 1.17 -18.17
CA LEU A 41 5.54 1.05 -17.88
C LEU A 41 6.12 2.32 -17.24
N GLU A 42 5.75 3.50 -17.74
CA GLU A 42 6.26 4.78 -17.22
C GLU A 42 5.82 5.04 -15.75
N LEU A 43 4.59 4.67 -15.41
CA LEU A 43 4.09 4.80 -14.05
C LEU A 43 4.77 3.79 -13.12
N LEU A 44 4.89 2.55 -13.58
CA LEU A 44 5.58 1.50 -12.82
C LEU A 44 7.05 1.86 -12.58
N ALA A 45 7.76 2.35 -13.58
CA ALA A 45 9.16 2.78 -13.44
C ALA A 45 9.34 3.84 -12.35
N LYS A 46 8.43 4.83 -12.29
CA LYS A 46 8.44 5.87 -11.24
C LYS A 46 8.18 5.27 -9.85
N VAL A 47 7.27 4.32 -9.75
CA VAL A 47 6.97 3.61 -8.50
C VAL A 47 8.18 2.80 -8.05
N LEU A 48 8.78 1.99 -8.93
CA LEU A 48 9.97 1.20 -8.63
C LEU A 48 11.15 2.06 -8.17
N GLN A 49 11.36 3.23 -8.78
CA GLN A 49 12.39 4.18 -8.35
C GLN A 49 12.14 4.70 -6.91
N ARG A 50 10.88 4.96 -6.53
CA ARG A 50 10.55 5.35 -5.15
C ARG A 50 10.86 4.24 -4.17
N LEU A 51 10.51 3.00 -4.50
CA LEU A 51 10.81 1.83 -3.69
C LEU A 51 12.32 1.60 -3.53
N VAL A 52 13.12 1.88 -4.58
CA VAL A 52 14.60 1.85 -4.50
C VAL A 52 15.12 2.93 -3.56
N ARG A 53 14.63 4.17 -3.67
CA ARG A 53 15.02 5.27 -2.76
C ARG A 53 14.69 4.95 -1.30
N ALA A 54 13.57 4.26 -1.05
CA ALA A 54 13.18 3.79 0.28
C ALA A 54 13.95 2.52 0.74
N ARG A 55 14.88 2.01 -0.08
CA ARG A 55 15.66 0.79 0.18
C ARG A 55 14.80 -0.47 0.35
N LEU A 56 13.59 -0.46 -0.20
CA LEU A 56 12.74 -1.64 -0.28
C LEU A 56 13.10 -2.51 -1.47
N LEU A 57 13.61 -1.90 -2.53
CA LEU A 57 14.16 -2.57 -3.71
C LEU A 57 15.62 -2.19 -3.95
N VAL A 58 16.32 -3.04 -4.69
CA VAL A 58 17.66 -2.80 -5.22
C VAL A 58 17.60 -2.96 -6.74
N SER A 59 18.19 -2.02 -7.45
CA SER A 59 18.39 -2.11 -8.91
C SER A 59 19.60 -2.99 -9.23
N VAL A 60 19.43 -3.93 -10.13
CA VAL A 60 20.47 -4.84 -10.61
C VAL A 60 20.79 -4.47 -12.05
N GLN A 61 22.08 -4.23 -12.34
CA GLN A 61 22.54 -3.93 -13.70
C GLN A 61 22.90 -5.21 -14.45
N GLY A 62 22.89 -5.16 -15.79
CA GLY A 62 23.31 -6.25 -16.68
C GLY A 62 22.22 -6.66 -17.66
N THR A 63 22.53 -7.66 -18.51
CA THR A 63 21.62 -8.18 -19.55
C THR A 63 20.34 -8.81 -18.99
N ARG A 64 20.40 -9.31 -17.76
CA ARG A 64 19.24 -9.77 -16.96
C ARG A 64 19.00 -8.85 -15.76
N GLY A 65 19.30 -7.55 -15.92
CA GLY A 65 19.11 -6.55 -14.90
C GLY A 65 17.63 -6.30 -14.61
N GLY A 66 17.35 -5.59 -13.53
CA GLY A 66 16.02 -5.27 -13.11
C GLY A 66 15.98 -4.86 -11.64
N TYR A 67 14.95 -5.27 -10.95
CA TYR A 67 14.72 -4.97 -9.55
C TYR A 67 14.60 -6.27 -8.74
N ARG A 68 15.14 -6.27 -7.54
CA ARG A 68 14.96 -7.34 -6.55
C ARG A 68 14.63 -6.73 -5.19
N LEU A 69 14.14 -7.53 -4.26
CA LEU A 69 13.90 -7.08 -2.89
C LEU A 69 15.24 -6.65 -2.25
N GLY A 70 15.22 -5.50 -1.58
CA GLY A 70 16.37 -4.97 -0.84
C GLY A 70 16.52 -5.55 0.56
N ARG A 71 15.45 -6.18 1.07
CA ARG A 71 15.35 -6.85 2.36
C ARG A 71 14.53 -8.12 2.21
N GLN A 72 14.55 -9.00 3.22
CA GLN A 72 13.67 -10.17 3.25
C GLN A 72 12.19 -9.75 3.18
N ALA A 73 11.39 -10.44 2.39
CA ALA A 73 9.97 -10.11 2.22
C ALA A 73 9.19 -10.07 3.55
N ALA A 74 9.55 -10.93 4.51
CA ALA A 74 8.97 -10.95 5.85
C ALA A 74 9.33 -9.71 6.70
N ALA A 75 10.42 -9.00 6.34
CA ALA A 75 10.87 -7.78 7.03
C ALA A 75 10.38 -6.49 6.35
N ILE A 76 9.48 -6.60 5.38
CA ILE A 76 8.87 -5.46 4.68
C ILE A 76 7.37 -5.52 4.93
N SER A 77 6.83 -4.50 5.60
CA SER A 77 5.40 -4.38 5.84
C SER A 77 4.65 -3.73 4.67
N VAL A 78 3.35 -3.95 4.59
CA VAL A 78 2.47 -3.22 3.65
C VAL A 78 2.54 -1.72 3.90
N ALA A 79 2.65 -1.30 5.17
CA ALA A 79 2.81 0.11 5.54
C ALA A 79 4.10 0.71 4.96
N ASP A 80 5.25 0.01 5.02
CA ASP A 80 6.51 0.45 4.43
C ASP A 80 6.35 0.75 2.94
N VAL A 81 5.67 -0.12 2.21
CA VAL A 81 5.46 0.00 0.76
C VAL A 81 4.59 1.22 0.45
N ILE A 82 3.46 1.38 1.16
CA ILE A 82 2.54 2.51 0.95
C ILE A 82 3.25 3.83 1.27
N GLN A 83 3.94 3.92 2.40
CA GLN A 83 4.64 5.13 2.81
C GLN A 83 5.78 5.51 1.86
N ALA A 84 6.47 4.55 1.29
CA ALA A 84 7.52 4.80 0.29
C ALA A 84 7.00 5.47 -0.98
N VAL A 85 5.74 5.25 -1.33
CA VAL A 85 5.16 5.70 -2.61
C VAL A 85 4.26 6.92 -2.43
N ASP A 86 3.42 6.93 -1.42
CA ASP A 86 2.42 7.98 -1.20
C ASP A 86 2.77 8.91 -0.01
N GLY A 87 3.77 8.56 0.78
CA GLY A 87 4.09 9.27 2.02
C GLY A 87 3.30 8.75 3.22
N PRO A 88 3.33 9.47 4.35
CA PRO A 88 2.66 9.05 5.58
C PRO A 88 1.17 8.77 5.37
N VAL A 89 0.68 7.71 6.01
CA VAL A 89 -0.75 7.40 5.97
C VAL A 89 -1.49 8.41 6.83
N THR A 90 -2.29 9.26 6.18
CA THR A 90 -3.13 10.26 6.84
C THR A 90 -4.59 9.86 6.74
N VAL A 91 -5.35 10.04 7.82
CA VAL A 91 -6.78 9.76 7.88
C VAL A 91 -7.58 11.07 7.88
N THR A 92 -7.00 12.11 8.43
CA THR A 92 -7.61 13.44 8.55
C THR A 92 -6.54 14.52 8.39
N ALA A 93 -6.95 15.71 7.95
CA ALA A 93 -6.03 16.84 7.79
C ALA A 93 -5.29 17.22 9.09
N CYS A 94 -5.89 16.98 10.26
CA CYS A 94 -5.24 17.23 11.56
C CYS A 94 -4.25 16.13 11.97
N SER A 95 -4.09 15.07 11.20
CA SER A 95 -3.09 14.03 11.44
C SER A 95 -1.75 14.30 10.73
N ASP A 96 -1.63 15.40 10.03
CA ASP A 96 -0.37 15.89 9.49
C ASP A 96 0.37 16.73 10.52
N ASP A 97 1.69 16.70 10.51
CA ASP A 97 2.55 17.43 11.47
C ASP A 97 2.41 18.97 11.36
N ASP A 98 1.85 19.45 10.26
CA ASP A 98 1.67 20.90 10.00
C ASP A 98 0.50 21.54 10.75
N HIS A 99 -0.32 20.77 11.46
CA HIS A 99 -1.41 21.23 12.35
C HIS A 99 -2.26 22.42 11.82
N THR A 100 -2.60 22.42 10.55
CA THR A 100 -3.31 23.53 9.89
C THR A 100 -4.84 23.55 10.11
N CYS A 101 -5.34 22.82 11.10
CA CYS A 101 -6.78 22.75 11.37
C CYS A 101 -7.23 23.83 12.33
N ASP A 102 -8.07 24.77 11.87
CA ASP A 102 -8.64 25.85 12.69
C ASP A 102 -9.50 25.35 13.86
N GLN A 103 -10.02 24.13 13.77
CA GLN A 103 -10.85 23.49 14.80
C GLN A 103 -10.02 22.69 15.83
N TYR A 104 -8.69 22.66 15.71
CA TYR A 104 -7.83 21.76 16.48
C TYR A 104 -8.07 21.81 17.99
N THR A 105 -8.22 23.02 18.57
CA THR A 105 -8.40 23.21 20.01
C THR A 105 -9.82 22.88 20.52
N LYS A 106 -10.83 22.89 19.63
CA LYS A 106 -12.24 22.67 19.95
C LYS A 106 -12.76 21.34 19.40
N CYS A 107 -11.92 20.55 18.76
CA CYS A 107 -12.31 19.33 18.07
C CYS A 107 -12.53 18.17 19.05
N SER A 108 -13.77 17.74 19.20
CA SER A 108 -14.16 16.61 20.06
C SER A 108 -13.88 15.24 19.47
N ILE A 109 -13.59 15.16 18.14
CA ILE A 109 -13.34 13.89 17.43
C ILE A 109 -11.86 13.66 17.13
N ARG A 110 -10.96 14.58 17.47
CA ARG A 110 -9.53 14.48 17.22
C ARG A 110 -8.95 13.19 17.80
N ASP A 111 -9.11 12.97 19.08
CA ASP A 111 -8.51 11.84 19.78
C ASP A 111 -9.08 10.48 19.34
N PRO A 112 -10.41 10.33 19.14
CA PRO A 112 -10.97 9.17 18.49
C PRO A 112 -10.39 8.87 17.10
N LEU A 113 -10.23 9.88 16.25
CA LEU A 113 -9.67 9.72 14.91
C LEU A 113 -8.17 9.36 14.92
N TRP A 114 -7.41 9.87 15.88
CA TRP A 114 -6.02 9.45 16.11
C TRP A 114 -5.92 7.97 16.48
N LYS A 115 -6.80 7.48 17.34
CA LYS A 115 -6.85 6.06 17.69
C LYS A 115 -7.20 5.19 16.48
N ILE A 116 -8.12 5.64 15.62
CA ILE A 116 -8.47 4.95 14.38
C ILE A 116 -7.27 4.92 13.42
N LYS A 117 -6.59 6.07 13.22
CA LYS A 117 -5.36 6.14 12.40
C LYS A 117 -4.33 5.12 12.87
N ASN A 118 -4.04 5.09 14.18
CA ASN A 118 -3.05 4.16 14.73
C ASN A 118 -3.44 2.69 14.50
N ARG A 119 -4.71 2.32 14.71
CA ARG A 119 -5.19 0.97 14.42
C ARG A 119 -5.04 0.57 12.94
N ILE A 120 -5.28 1.52 12.03
CA ILE A 120 -5.07 1.30 10.60
C ILE A 120 -3.59 1.09 10.31
N LEU A 121 -2.72 1.93 10.87
CA LEU A 121 -1.27 1.79 10.73
C LEU A 121 -0.77 0.47 11.30
N ASP A 122 -1.25 0.07 12.48
CA ASP A 122 -0.90 -1.20 13.10
C ASP A 122 -1.31 -2.38 12.20
N ALA A 123 -2.53 -2.35 11.65
CA ALA A 123 -3.00 -3.37 10.72
C ALA A 123 -2.11 -3.46 9.46
N LEU A 124 -1.73 -2.32 8.89
CA LEU A 124 -0.83 -2.28 7.72
C LEU A 124 0.61 -2.70 8.05
N ASN A 125 1.07 -2.46 9.28
CA ASN A 125 2.40 -2.86 9.74
C ASN A 125 2.50 -4.36 10.07
N THR A 126 1.39 -4.98 10.48
CA THR A 126 1.38 -6.42 10.83
C THR A 126 1.41 -7.31 9.60
N VAL A 127 0.91 -6.86 8.45
CA VAL A 127 0.91 -7.64 7.22
C VAL A 127 2.22 -7.44 6.47
N SER A 128 2.97 -8.52 6.25
CA SER A 128 4.23 -8.50 5.50
C SER A 128 4.02 -8.78 4.01
N VAL A 129 5.01 -8.38 3.19
CA VAL A 129 5.05 -8.72 1.76
C VAL A 129 5.13 -10.23 1.57
N ALA A 130 5.77 -10.97 2.50
CA ALA A 130 5.83 -12.43 2.48
C ALA A 130 4.45 -13.06 2.63
N GLU A 131 3.64 -12.57 3.59
CA GLU A 131 2.25 -13.04 3.77
C GLU A 131 1.41 -12.77 2.53
N MET A 132 1.49 -11.57 1.95
CA MET A 132 0.81 -11.26 0.69
C MET A 132 1.20 -12.20 -0.45
N ALA A 133 2.44 -12.68 -0.49
CA ALA A 133 2.90 -13.62 -1.50
C ALA A 133 2.27 -15.01 -1.34
N VAL A 134 2.07 -15.46 -0.09
CA VAL A 134 1.49 -16.77 0.24
C VAL A 134 -0.04 -16.78 0.07
N GLU A 135 -0.74 -15.75 0.51
CA GLU A 135 -2.21 -15.69 0.48
C GLU A 135 -2.81 -15.70 -0.93
N SER A 136 -2.00 -15.41 -1.96
CA SER A 136 -2.47 -15.42 -3.35
C SER A 136 -2.80 -16.80 -3.90
N ALA A 137 -2.47 -17.86 -3.17
CA ALA A 137 -2.81 -19.24 -3.55
C ALA A 137 -4.22 -19.66 -3.05
N ALA A 138 -4.85 -18.88 -2.16
CA ALA A 138 -6.19 -19.16 -1.66
C ALA A 138 -7.26 -18.42 -2.48
N PRO A 139 -8.42 -19.05 -2.80
CA PRO A 139 -9.51 -18.34 -3.44
C PRO A 139 -9.99 -17.20 -2.53
N VAL A 140 -10.05 -15.99 -3.07
CA VAL A 140 -10.57 -14.82 -2.36
C VAL A 140 -12.03 -15.08 -1.99
N PRO A 141 -12.42 -15.08 -0.71
CA PRO A 141 -13.82 -15.15 -0.34
C PRO A 141 -14.57 -13.99 -1.00
N ALA A 142 -15.76 -14.26 -1.56
CA ALA A 142 -16.58 -13.22 -2.14
C ALA A 142 -16.76 -12.07 -1.13
N PRO A 143 -16.66 -10.80 -1.56
CA PRO A 143 -16.85 -9.69 -0.67
C PRO A 143 -18.22 -9.82 0.02
N PRO A 144 -18.32 -9.52 1.34
CA PRO A 144 -19.59 -9.57 2.04
C PRO A 144 -20.57 -8.66 1.29
N THR A 145 -21.74 -9.21 0.98
CA THR A 145 -22.82 -8.45 0.34
C THR A 145 -23.20 -7.32 1.30
N VAL A 146 -22.70 -6.14 1.07
CA VAL A 146 -23.10 -4.95 1.84
C VAL A 146 -24.54 -4.70 1.47
N SER A 147 -25.45 -5.13 2.35
CA SER A 147 -26.87 -4.76 2.23
C SER A 147 -26.93 -3.25 2.17
N ARG A 148 -27.40 -2.71 1.05
CA ARG A 148 -27.59 -1.27 0.89
C ARG A 148 -28.51 -0.81 2.01
N MET A 149 -27.97 -0.10 3.01
CA MET A 149 -28.80 0.59 3.97
C MET A 149 -29.67 1.57 3.18
N VAL A 150 -30.95 1.25 3.10
CA VAL A 150 -31.93 2.17 2.54
C VAL A 150 -32.07 3.29 3.58
N PHE A 151 -31.57 4.47 3.24
CA PHE A 151 -31.80 5.67 4.03
C PHE A 151 -33.32 5.98 3.93
N VAL A 152 -34.04 5.74 5.02
CA VAL A 152 -35.42 6.19 5.17
C VAL A 152 -35.36 7.59 5.77
N PRO A 153 -35.75 8.65 5.03
CA PRO A 153 -35.80 9.99 5.59
C PRO A 153 -36.88 10.03 6.69
N PRO A 154 -36.67 10.80 7.78
CA PRO A 154 -37.69 10.97 8.81
C PRO A 154 -38.93 11.61 8.18
N MET A 155 -40.07 10.99 8.43
CA MET A 155 -41.37 11.61 8.05
C MET A 155 -41.54 12.88 8.86
N GLY A 156 -41.60 14.02 8.16
CA GLY A 156 -41.88 15.31 8.78
C GLY A 156 -43.27 15.35 9.38
N GLU A 157 -43.40 15.85 10.62
CA GLU A 157 -44.62 16.38 11.19
C GLU A 157 -44.90 17.79 10.66
#